data_8e2ac301d760e03f58ddc007b6493221
#
_entry.id   8e2ac301d760e03f58ddc007b6493221
#
_cell.length_a   1.000
_cell.length_b   1.000
_cell.length_c   1.000
_cell.angle_alpha   90.00
_cell.angle_beta   90.00
_cell.angle_gamma   90.00
#
_symmetry.space_group_name_H-M   'P 1'
#
loop_
_entity.id
_entity.type
_entity.pdbx_description
1 polymer ?
#
loop_
_entity_poly.entity_id
_entity_poly.type
_entity_poly.pdbx_seq_one_letter_code
_entity_poly.pdbx_strand_id
1 'polypeptide(L)'
;MPRIHLDAGHSCLSMFLRIRANSWTSDRVPNVTHSDSESSSKVSIEDGVLHIVVATEAGGSSLDLDGITSGTQALHEVNTGATSVGSVLLIGRGPNFCAGGNVRDFAGADDRGAFVGSVADAFHAFVRELAAVTVPIVAGVHGWAAGAGMSLVCLTDIAIGGPSTKLRPAYPAIGFTPDGGMSWTLPRIVGSGHAMDILLNDSILNGEDAVRLGILSRLVGDDFVDSEAERLARTLAVGPTSAYQGIKKLLAASDTATLAEQLDAEAASISAAAVSPAGVEGVDAFVEKRRPDFS
;
A
#
# COMPACT_ATOMS: atom_id res chain seq x y z
N MET A 1 49.61 31.58 19.06
CA MET A 1 50.03 30.30 18.47
C MET A 1 50.69 29.47 19.55
N PRO A 2 50.16 28.32 19.87
CA PRO A 2 50.91 27.09 19.67
C PRO A 2 50.06 26.01 18.97
N ARG A 3 50.74 25.16 18.21
CA ARG A 3 50.26 23.98 17.51
C ARG A 3 49.92 22.89 18.53
N ILE A 4 48.78 22.21 18.33
CA ILE A 4 48.48 20.96 19.02
C ILE A 4 48.56 19.82 17.98
N HIS A 5 49.40 18.86 18.29
CA HIS A 5 49.63 17.61 17.57
C HIS A 5 48.35 16.71 17.61
N LEU A 6 48.06 16.13 16.48
CA LEU A 6 47.24 14.94 16.34
C LEU A 6 48.09 13.73 16.74
N ASP A 7 47.59 12.93 17.64
CA ASP A 7 48.11 11.59 17.84
C ASP A 7 46.99 10.56 17.61
N ALA A 8 47.30 9.54 16.82
CA ALA A 8 46.44 8.52 16.34
C ALA A 8 46.48 7.29 17.27
N GLY A 9 45.36 6.59 17.31
CA GLY A 9 45.39 5.17 17.57
C GLY A 9 44.80 4.74 18.91
N HIS A 10 43.68 4.04 18.85
CA HIS A 10 43.60 2.62 19.28
C HIS A 10 42.19 2.06 18.97
N SER A 11 42.23 1.12 18.11
CA SER A 11 41.41 -0.06 17.87
C SER A 11 40.59 -0.51 19.10
N CYS A 12 39.28 -0.69 18.91
CA CYS A 12 38.50 -1.64 19.67
C CYS A 12 37.73 -2.54 18.72
N LEU A 13 38.40 -3.60 18.33
CA LEU A 13 37.86 -4.73 17.57
C LEU A 13 37.33 -5.77 18.56
N SER A 14 36.26 -6.42 18.12
CA SER A 14 35.82 -7.77 18.54
C SER A 14 35.09 -7.94 19.87
N MET A 15 33.77 -8.09 19.70
CA MET A 15 33.04 -9.07 20.49
C MET A 15 32.01 -9.79 19.59
N PHE A 16 32.51 -10.80 18.87
CA PHE A 16 31.69 -11.77 18.14
C PHE A 16 31.06 -12.76 19.12
N LEU A 17 29.74 -12.70 19.27
CA LEU A 17 29.00 -13.81 19.84
C LEU A 17 28.76 -14.85 18.74
N ARG A 18 29.41 -15.99 18.89
CA ARG A 18 29.16 -17.23 18.13
C ARG A 18 27.79 -17.79 18.51
N ILE A 19 26.82 -17.71 17.60
CA ILE A 19 25.63 -18.57 17.66
C ILE A 19 25.91 -19.79 16.79
N ARG A 20 25.87 -20.96 17.41
CA ARG A 20 26.08 -22.28 16.78
C ARG A 20 24.96 -22.54 15.79
N ALA A 21 25.35 -22.89 14.55
CA ALA A 21 24.48 -23.50 13.57
C ALA A 21 23.99 -24.86 14.06
N ASN A 22 22.72 -25.02 14.30
CA ASN A 22 22.10 -26.33 14.41
C ASN A 22 21.67 -26.79 13.02
N SER A 23 22.22 -27.93 12.63
CA SER A 23 21.90 -28.69 11.44
C SER A 23 20.41 -29.07 11.41
N TRP A 24 19.67 -28.54 10.45
CA TRP A 24 18.36 -29.05 10.07
C TRP A 24 18.54 -29.98 8.88
N THR A 25 18.20 -31.23 9.09
CA THR A 25 18.12 -32.26 8.05
C THR A 25 16.94 -31.95 7.12
N SER A 26 17.23 -32.13 5.83
CA SER A 26 16.24 -31.97 4.75
C SER A 26 15.17 -33.06 4.86
N ASP A 27 14.00 -32.73 5.35
CA ASP A 27 12.79 -33.52 5.12
C ASP A 27 11.98 -32.88 3.98
N ARG A 28 11.60 -33.75 3.07
CA ARG A 28 10.99 -33.49 1.78
C ARG A 28 9.73 -32.63 1.94
N VAL A 29 9.75 -31.43 1.34
CA VAL A 29 8.52 -30.68 1.05
C VAL A 29 7.74 -31.45 -0.02
N PRO A 30 6.46 -31.78 0.19
CA PRO A 30 5.65 -32.38 -0.86
C PRO A 30 5.51 -31.41 -2.01
N ASN A 31 5.78 -31.89 -3.21
CA ASN A 31 5.58 -31.15 -4.46
C ASN A 31 4.06 -30.95 -4.66
N VAL A 32 3.55 -29.80 -4.29
CA VAL A 32 2.18 -29.40 -4.59
C VAL A 32 2.15 -29.01 -6.07
N THR A 33 1.70 -29.93 -6.88
CA THR A 33 1.32 -29.64 -8.27
C THR A 33 0.13 -28.69 -8.21
N HIS A 34 0.38 -27.41 -8.49
CA HIS A 34 -0.69 -26.47 -8.78
C HIS A 34 -1.40 -26.94 -10.05
N SER A 35 -2.64 -27.37 -9.91
CA SER A 35 -3.55 -27.60 -11.02
C SER A 35 -3.95 -26.24 -11.58
N ASP A 36 -3.55 -25.93 -12.81
CA ASP A 36 -3.87 -24.72 -13.57
C ASP A 36 -5.37 -24.67 -13.95
N SER A 37 -6.26 -24.53 -12.98
CA SER A 37 -7.69 -24.29 -13.21
C SER A 37 -8.36 -23.55 -12.05
N GLU A 38 -7.67 -22.60 -11.39
CA GLU A 38 -8.35 -21.66 -10.52
C GLU A 38 -8.79 -20.44 -11.32
N SER A 39 -10.08 -20.27 -11.39
CA SER A 39 -10.84 -19.13 -11.90
C SER A 39 -10.11 -17.81 -11.60
N SER A 40 -9.81 -17.04 -12.64
CA SER A 40 -9.15 -15.74 -12.59
C SER A 40 -10.03 -14.65 -11.98
N SER A 41 -10.60 -14.85 -10.79
CA SER A 41 -11.33 -13.81 -10.09
C SER A 41 -10.40 -12.60 -9.86
N LYS A 42 -10.86 -11.41 -10.26
CA LYS A 42 -10.15 -10.15 -10.04
C LYS A 42 -10.30 -9.64 -8.62
N VAL A 43 -11.29 -10.15 -7.91
CA VAL A 43 -11.63 -9.82 -6.53
C VAL A 43 -11.90 -11.10 -5.76
N SER A 44 -11.32 -11.25 -4.58
CA SER A 44 -11.59 -12.36 -3.65
C SER A 44 -11.50 -11.87 -2.20
N ILE A 45 -12.15 -12.60 -1.30
CA ILE A 45 -12.00 -12.40 0.15
C ILE A 45 -11.47 -13.70 0.74
N GLU A 46 -10.30 -13.61 1.36
CA GLU A 46 -9.63 -14.73 2.01
C GLU A 46 -9.10 -14.29 3.37
N ASP A 47 -9.38 -15.04 4.42
CA ASP A 47 -8.93 -14.78 5.80
C ASP A 47 -9.20 -13.33 6.27
N GLY A 48 -10.34 -12.75 5.87
CA GLY A 48 -10.73 -11.38 6.21
C GLY A 48 -10.01 -10.29 5.41
N VAL A 49 -9.24 -10.65 4.38
CA VAL A 49 -8.57 -9.72 3.45
C VAL A 49 -9.36 -9.64 2.16
N LEU A 50 -9.72 -8.43 1.73
CA LEU A 50 -10.25 -8.17 0.39
C LEU A 50 -9.08 -7.97 -0.58
N HIS A 51 -8.88 -8.94 -1.48
CA HIS A 51 -7.87 -8.88 -2.53
C HIS A 51 -8.48 -8.25 -3.78
N ILE A 52 -7.79 -7.26 -4.36
CA ILE A 52 -8.19 -6.59 -5.60
C ILE A 52 -7.02 -6.60 -6.58
N VAL A 53 -7.21 -7.22 -7.73
CA VAL A 53 -6.22 -7.26 -8.82
C VAL A 53 -6.35 -5.98 -9.64
N VAL A 54 -5.31 -5.14 -9.61
CA VAL A 54 -5.30 -3.85 -10.31
C VAL A 54 -4.67 -3.92 -11.70
N ALA A 55 -3.87 -4.93 -11.98
CA ALA A 55 -3.26 -5.18 -13.28
C ALA A 55 -2.94 -6.66 -13.46
N THR A 56 -2.86 -7.13 -14.72
CA THR A 56 -2.52 -8.51 -15.07
C THR A 56 -1.48 -8.56 -16.18
N GLU A 57 -0.72 -9.67 -16.25
CA GLU A 57 0.23 -9.92 -17.35
C GLU A 57 -0.49 -9.96 -18.71
N ALA A 58 -1.64 -10.62 -18.77
CA ALA A 58 -2.46 -10.70 -19.98
C ALA A 58 -2.90 -9.32 -20.50
N GLY A 59 -3.12 -8.35 -19.60
CA GLY A 59 -3.36 -6.94 -19.92
C GLY A 59 -2.10 -6.11 -20.16
N GLY A 60 -0.92 -6.74 -20.26
CA GLY A 60 0.36 -6.04 -20.43
C GLY A 60 0.74 -5.19 -19.22
N SER A 61 0.30 -5.56 -18.03
CA SER A 61 0.43 -4.82 -16.78
C SER A 61 -0.28 -3.45 -16.77
N SER A 62 -1.14 -3.16 -17.77
CA SER A 62 -2.00 -1.97 -17.73
C SER A 62 -3.07 -2.10 -16.66
N LEU A 63 -3.63 -0.96 -16.24
CA LEU A 63 -4.78 -0.92 -15.32
C LEU A 63 -5.90 -1.83 -15.83
N ASP A 64 -6.29 -2.81 -15.04
CA ASP A 64 -7.30 -3.80 -15.38
C ASP A 64 -8.69 -3.24 -15.07
N LEU A 65 -9.41 -2.78 -16.10
CA LEU A 65 -10.72 -2.13 -15.90
C LEU A 65 -11.77 -3.07 -15.31
N ASP A 66 -11.70 -4.37 -15.58
CA ASP A 66 -12.61 -5.34 -14.98
C ASP A 66 -12.31 -5.51 -13.49
N GLY A 67 -11.01 -5.58 -13.14
CA GLY A 67 -10.56 -5.58 -11.75
C GLY A 67 -10.96 -4.32 -11.00
N ILE A 68 -10.81 -3.15 -11.62
CA ILE A 68 -11.21 -1.85 -11.07
C ILE A 68 -12.73 -1.78 -10.87
N THR A 69 -13.52 -2.21 -11.86
CA THR A 69 -14.99 -2.18 -11.77
C THR A 69 -15.51 -3.14 -10.69
N SER A 70 -15.01 -4.39 -10.69
CA SER A 70 -15.36 -5.37 -9.66
C SER A 70 -14.89 -4.95 -8.27
N GLY A 71 -13.69 -4.35 -8.21
CA GLY A 71 -13.13 -3.77 -6.99
C GLY A 71 -13.95 -2.61 -6.46
N THR A 72 -14.48 -1.73 -7.33
CA THR A 72 -15.38 -0.64 -6.93
C THR A 72 -16.62 -1.18 -6.22
N GLN A 73 -17.25 -2.21 -6.79
CA GLN A 73 -18.42 -2.83 -6.18
C GLN A 73 -18.08 -3.47 -4.83
N ALA A 74 -16.99 -4.22 -4.74
CA ALA A 74 -16.58 -4.86 -3.48
C ALA A 74 -16.24 -3.84 -2.38
N LEU A 75 -15.54 -2.76 -2.73
CA LEU A 75 -15.25 -1.67 -1.80
C LEU A 75 -16.53 -0.96 -1.34
N HIS A 76 -17.49 -0.75 -2.24
CA HIS A 76 -18.79 -0.19 -1.89
C HIS A 76 -19.54 -1.07 -0.87
N GLU A 77 -19.50 -2.39 -1.05
CA GLU A 77 -20.11 -3.34 -0.08
C GLU A 77 -19.42 -3.28 1.29
N VAL A 78 -18.09 -3.13 1.31
CA VAL A 78 -17.33 -2.90 2.55
C VAL A 78 -17.71 -1.57 3.20
N ASN A 79 -17.75 -0.49 2.43
CA ASN A 79 -18.07 0.86 2.93
C ASN A 79 -19.50 0.97 3.46
N THR A 80 -20.44 0.21 2.89
CA THR A 80 -21.85 0.17 3.34
C THR A 80 -22.10 -0.85 4.44
N GLY A 81 -21.10 -1.66 4.81
CA GLY A 81 -21.22 -2.71 5.81
C GLY A 81 -21.96 -3.97 5.33
N ALA A 82 -22.22 -4.10 4.02
CA ALA A 82 -22.79 -5.32 3.44
C ALA A 82 -21.80 -6.49 3.48
N THR A 83 -20.51 -6.17 3.40
CA THR A 83 -19.40 -7.13 3.49
C THR A 83 -18.41 -6.68 4.57
N SER A 84 -18.00 -7.60 5.46
CA SER A 84 -17.05 -7.31 6.53
C SER A 84 -15.69 -7.86 6.17
N VAL A 85 -14.67 -6.99 6.19
CA VAL A 85 -13.25 -7.35 6.03
C VAL A 85 -12.41 -6.58 7.05
N GLY A 86 -11.23 -7.09 7.41
CA GLY A 86 -10.32 -6.42 8.32
C GLY A 86 -9.20 -5.66 7.62
N SER A 87 -8.96 -5.93 6.32
CA SER A 87 -8.00 -5.20 5.48
C SER A 87 -8.31 -5.32 3.99
N VAL A 88 -7.70 -4.47 3.18
CA VAL A 88 -7.71 -4.51 1.71
C VAL A 88 -6.28 -4.70 1.22
N LEU A 89 -6.08 -5.55 0.21
CA LEU A 89 -4.81 -5.76 -0.46
C LEU A 89 -4.92 -5.49 -1.96
N LEU A 90 -4.16 -4.53 -2.46
CA LEU A 90 -4.02 -4.26 -3.89
C LEU A 90 -2.85 -5.06 -4.45
N ILE A 91 -3.09 -5.81 -5.53
CA ILE A 91 -2.12 -6.69 -6.17
C ILE A 91 -2.03 -6.45 -7.68
N GLY A 92 -0.79 -6.47 -8.21
CA GLY A 92 -0.52 -6.68 -9.63
C GLY A 92 -0.24 -8.17 -9.89
N ARG A 93 -0.82 -8.74 -10.94
CA ARG A 93 -0.49 -10.09 -11.38
C ARG A 93 0.36 -10.03 -12.64
N GLY A 94 1.63 -10.43 -12.55
CA GLY A 94 2.61 -10.39 -13.63
C GLY A 94 3.89 -9.66 -13.22
N PRO A 95 4.69 -9.14 -14.17
CA PRO A 95 6.00 -8.57 -13.88
C PRO A 95 5.96 -7.19 -13.21
N ASN A 96 4.80 -6.53 -13.13
CA ASN A 96 4.63 -5.20 -12.59
C ASN A 96 3.37 -5.08 -11.73
N PHE A 97 3.42 -4.20 -10.75
CA PHE A 97 2.25 -3.84 -9.96
C PHE A 97 1.14 -3.23 -10.83
N CYS A 98 1.45 -2.14 -11.55
CA CYS A 98 0.54 -1.54 -12.55
C CYS A 98 1.30 -0.47 -13.35
N ALA A 99 1.35 -0.63 -14.68
CA ALA A 99 2.05 0.28 -15.59
C ALA A 99 1.19 1.46 -16.07
N GLY A 100 -0.02 1.66 -15.53
CA GLY A 100 -0.92 2.76 -15.89
C GLY A 100 -1.95 2.38 -16.96
N GLY A 101 -2.56 3.38 -17.57
CA GLY A 101 -3.56 3.19 -18.62
C GLY A 101 -2.98 2.58 -19.90
N ASN A 102 -3.82 1.88 -20.68
CA ASN A 102 -3.41 1.32 -21.97
C ASN A 102 -3.36 2.42 -23.05
N VAL A 103 -2.19 2.98 -23.28
CA VAL A 103 -2.01 4.08 -24.28
C VAL A 103 -2.34 3.64 -25.70
N ARG A 104 -2.28 2.35 -26.03
CA ARG A 104 -2.66 1.85 -27.36
C ARG A 104 -4.16 1.98 -27.58
N ASP A 105 -4.97 1.72 -26.57
CA ASP A 105 -6.42 1.89 -26.63
C ASP A 105 -6.78 3.38 -26.76
N PHE A 106 -6.04 4.26 -26.09
CA PHE A 106 -6.19 5.72 -26.27
C PHE A 106 -5.91 6.16 -27.69
N ALA A 107 -4.85 5.61 -28.30
CA ALA A 107 -4.47 5.94 -29.68
C ALA A 107 -5.48 5.41 -30.70
N GLY A 108 -6.15 4.28 -30.43
CA GLY A 108 -7.11 3.64 -31.31
C GLY A 108 -8.53 4.18 -31.21
N ALA A 109 -8.84 5.04 -30.24
CA ALA A 109 -10.19 5.56 -30.06
C ALA A 109 -10.54 6.67 -31.08
N ASP A 110 -11.74 6.61 -31.68
CA ASP A 110 -12.25 7.61 -32.60
C ASP A 110 -12.39 8.99 -31.94
N ASP A 111 -12.95 9.04 -30.74
CA ASP A 111 -12.96 10.20 -29.85
C ASP A 111 -12.08 9.91 -28.63
N ARG A 112 -10.82 10.29 -28.73
CA ARG A 112 -9.84 10.06 -27.69
C ARG A 112 -10.20 10.76 -26.38
N GLY A 113 -10.74 11.97 -26.45
CA GLY A 113 -11.13 12.75 -25.26
C GLY A 113 -12.25 12.07 -24.50
N ALA A 114 -13.31 11.67 -25.18
CA ALA A 114 -14.44 10.94 -24.58
C ALA A 114 -14.00 9.59 -24.02
N PHE A 115 -13.17 8.84 -24.75
CA PHE A 115 -12.68 7.52 -24.31
C PHE A 115 -11.81 7.64 -23.05
N VAL A 116 -10.80 8.50 -23.05
CA VAL A 116 -9.94 8.72 -21.87
C VAL A 116 -10.76 9.22 -20.69
N GLY A 117 -11.74 10.13 -20.94
CA GLY A 117 -12.66 10.58 -19.91
C GLY A 117 -13.45 9.44 -19.27
N SER A 118 -13.99 8.52 -20.07
CA SER A 118 -14.74 7.36 -19.54
C SER A 118 -13.88 6.40 -18.69
N VAL A 119 -12.62 6.18 -19.11
CA VAL A 119 -11.65 5.39 -18.34
C VAL A 119 -11.31 6.09 -17.02
N ALA A 120 -11.08 7.41 -17.07
CA ALA A 120 -10.81 8.19 -15.85
C ALA A 120 -12.01 8.18 -14.90
N ASP A 121 -13.25 8.27 -15.39
CA ASP A 121 -14.47 8.22 -14.56
C ASP A 121 -14.60 6.88 -13.85
N ALA A 122 -14.37 5.77 -14.55
CA ALA A 122 -14.38 4.42 -13.95
C ALA A 122 -13.27 4.29 -12.88
N PHE A 123 -12.07 4.73 -13.18
CA PHE A 123 -10.95 4.72 -12.24
C PHE A 123 -11.21 5.62 -11.04
N HIS A 124 -11.77 6.82 -11.23
CA HIS A 124 -12.12 7.72 -10.14
C HIS A 124 -13.26 7.20 -9.26
N ALA A 125 -14.19 6.41 -9.80
CA ALA A 125 -15.17 5.70 -8.97
C ALA A 125 -14.49 4.74 -8.00
N PHE A 126 -13.54 3.94 -8.50
CA PHE A 126 -12.71 3.07 -7.66
C PHE A 126 -11.92 3.84 -6.61
N VAL A 127 -11.24 4.92 -7.02
CA VAL A 127 -10.46 5.77 -6.11
C VAL A 127 -11.32 6.35 -4.98
N ARG A 128 -12.55 6.78 -5.28
CA ARG A 128 -13.47 7.30 -4.25
C ARG A 128 -13.87 6.23 -3.24
N GLU A 129 -14.21 5.02 -3.71
CA GLU A 129 -14.54 3.93 -2.80
C GLU A 129 -13.31 3.50 -1.98
N LEU A 130 -12.13 3.41 -2.60
CA LEU A 130 -10.88 3.06 -1.90
C LEU A 130 -10.53 4.10 -0.82
N ALA A 131 -10.66 5.39 -1.13
CA ALA A 131 -10.39 6.47 -0.17
C ALA A 131 -11.39 6.51 0.99
N ALA A 132 -12.61 5.98 0.80
CA ALA A 132 -13.63 5.89 1.84
C ALA A 132 -13.44 4.69 2.78
N VAL A 133 -12.60 3.72 2.40
CA VAL A 133 -12.36 2.51 3.22
C VAL A 133 -11.72 2.88 4.56
N THR A 134 -12.31 2.41 5.62
CA THR A 134 -11.84 2.66 6.99
C THR A 134 -10.89 1.60 7.53
N VAL A 135 -10.86 0.38 6.93
CA VAL A 135 -9.89 -0.65 7.28
C VAL A 135 -8.53 -0.38 6.60
N PRO A 136 -7.41 -0.96 7.09
CA PRO A 136 -6.11 -0.79 6.47
C PRO A 136 -6.05 -1.24 5.01
N ILE A 137 -5.37 -0.45 4.17
CA ILE A 137 -5.12 -0.74 2.76
C ILE A 137 -3.63 -0.99 2.57
N VAL A 138 -3.29 -2.17 2.07
CA VAL A 138 -1.90 -2.60 1.80
C VAL A 138 -1.70 -2.77 0.30
N ALA A 139 -0.48 -2.49 -0.18
CA ALA A 139 -0.07 -2.84 -1.54
C ALA A 139 1.32 -3.51 -1.56
N GLY A 140 1.46 -4.57 -2.34
CA GLY A 140 2.75 -5.14 -2.75
C GLY A 140 3.16 -4.56 -4.10
N VAL A 141 4.20 -3.73 -4.10
CA VAL A 141 4.59 -2.92 -5.27
C VAL A 141 5.88 -3.48 -5.86
N HIS A 142 5.76 -4.48 -6.72
CA HIS A 142 6.87 -5.05 -7.47
C HIS A 142 6.98 -4.44 -8.88
N GLY A 143 8.17 -4.44 -9.46
CA GLY A 143 8.40 -3.93 -10.81
C GLY A 143 7.99 -2.45 -10.94
N TRP A 144 7.14 -2.15 -11.93
CA TRP A 144 6.67 -0.80 -12.19
C TRP A 144 5.33 -0.48 -11.53
N ALA A 145 5.26 0.72 -10.95
CA ALA A 145 4.03 1.42 -10.63
C ALA A 145 4.05 2.78 -11.35
N ALA A 146 3.35 2.88 -12.50
CA ALA A 146 3.38 4.08 -13.33
C ALA A 146 1.98 4.62 -13.61
N GLY A 147 1.85 5.94 -13.82
CA GLY A 147 0.55 6.59 -14.05
C GLY A 147 -0.47 6.23 -12.98
N ALA A 148 -1.59 5.64 -13.38
CA ALA A 148 -2.63 5.15 -12.48
C ALA A 148 -2.07 4.19 -11.39
N GLY A 149 -1.04 3.38 -11.72
CA GLY A 149 -0.38 2.51 -10.75
C GLY A 149 0.30 3.29 -9.63
N MET A 150 1.05 4.36 -9.95
CA MET A 150 1.65 5.23 -8.94
C MET A 150 0.58 6.00 -8.15
N SER A 151 -0.54 6.40 -8.79
CA SER A 151 -1.68 7.01 -8.10
C SER A 151 -2.27 6.08 -7.05
N LEU A 152 -2.42 4.78 -7.35
CA LEU A 152 -2.89 3.76 -6.40
C LEU A 152 -1.93 3.59 -5.23
N VAL A 153 -0.61 3.54 -5.49
CA VAL A 153 0.40 3.46 -4.41
C VAL A 153 0.26 4.63 -3.45
N CYS A 154 0.10 5.85 -3.96
CA CYS A 154 -0.08 7.05 -3.14
C CYS A 154 -1.40 7.08 -2.34
N LEU A 155 -2.34 6.19 -2.61
CA LEU A 155 -3.63 6.06 -1.91
C LEU A 155 -3.64 4.97 -0.84
N THR A 156 -2.63 4.09 -0.81
CA THR A 156 -2.55 3.02 0.18
C THR A 156 -2.03 3.53 1.51
N ASP A 157 -2.46 2.88 2.60
CA ASP A 157 -1.95 3.19 3.95
C ASP A 157 -0.52 2.64 4.13
N ILE A 158 -0.25 1.46 3.55
CA ILE A 158 1.07 0.79 3.65
C ILE A 158 1.42 0.20 2.29
N ALA A 159 2.44 0.75 1.63
CA ALA A 159 3.00 0.22 0.40
C ALA A 159 4.37 -0.42 0.68
N ILE A 160 4.54 -1.66 0.25
CA ILE A 160 5.79 -2.43 0.40
C ILE A 160 6.40 -2.62 -0.98
N GLY A 161 7.64 -2.24 -1.16
CA GLY A 161 8.37 -2.44 -2.42
C GLY A 161 9.62 -3.29 -2.26
N GLY A 162 10.32 -3.50 -3.36
CA GLY A 162 11.65 -4.12 -3.42
C GLY A 162 12.70 -3.15 -3.97
N PRO A 163 13.99 -3.50 -3.94
CA PRO A 163 15.06 -2.68 -4.52
C PRO A 163 14.86 -2.39 -6.02
N SER A 164 14.23 -3.32 -6.76
CA SER A 164 13.95 -3.15 -8.20
C SER A 164 12.66 -2.37 -8.49
N THR A 165 11.86 -2.04 -7.48
CA THR A 165 10.62 -1.27 -7.65
C THR A 165 10.91 0.09 -8.27
N LYS A 166 10.05 0.49 -9.22
CA LYS A 166 10.14 1.79 -9.90
C LYS A 166 8.78 2.45 -9.95
N LEU A 167 8.74 3.71 -9.50
CA LEU A 167 7.55 4.55 -9.57
C LEU A 167 7.78 5.68 -10.57
N ARG A 168 6.75 6.01 -11.37
CA ARG A 168 6.81 7.09 -12.36
C ARG A 168 5.44 7.72 -12.54
N PRO A 169 5.31 9.07 -12.60
CA PRO A 169 4.06 9.73 -12.96
C PRO A 169 3.54 9.31 -14.35
N ALA A 170 4.42 9.30 -15.35
CA ALA A 170 4.19 8.86 -16.73
C ALA A 170 3.16 9.67 -17.54
N TYR A 171 2.58 10.74 -16.98
CA TYR A 171 1.61 11.60 -17.69
C TYR A 171 2.28 12.60 -18.65
N PRO A 172 3.35 13.34 -18.24
CA PRO A 172 3.99 14.31 -19.12
C PRO A 172 4.58 13.69 -20.40
N ALA A 173 5.06 12.43 -20.31
CA ALA A 173 5.62 11.71 -21.46
C ALA A 173 4.63 11.58 -22.65
N ILE A 174 3.33 11.61 -22.38
CA ILE A 174 2.28 11.52 -23.40
C ILE A 174 1.44 12.81 -23.50
N GLY A 175 1.89 13.89 -22.84
CA GLY A 175 1.21 15.20 -22.87
C GLY A 175 -0.08 15.25 -22.04
N PHE A 176 -0.23 14.34 -21.06
CA PHE A 176 -1.41 14.29 -20.18
C PHE A 176 -1.12 14.93 -18.82
N THR A 177 -2.17 15.19 -18.08
CA THR A 177 -2.14 15.61 -16.67
C THR A 177 -2.39 14.42 -15.74
N PRO A 178 -1.94 14.47 -14.49
CA PRO A 178 -2.20 13.42 -13.50
C PRO A 178 -3.70 13.19 -13.28
N ASP A 179 -4.06 11.92 -13.06
CA ASP A 179 -5.39 11.48 -12.63
C ASP A 179 -5.31 10.56 -11.40
N GLY A 180 -6.41 9.90 -11.03
CA GLY A 180 -6.46 8.97 -9.90
C GLY A 180 -6.09 9.60 -8.54
N GLY A 181 -6.20 10.91 -8.41
CA GLY A 181 -5.91 11.62 -7.16
C GLY A 181 -4.43 11.93 -6.93
N MET A 182 -3.51 11.62 -7.87
CA MET A 182 -2.06 11.85 -7.67
C MET A 182 -1.74 13.32 -7.37
N SER A 183 -2.40 14.27 -8.02
CA SER A 183 -2.21 15.71 -7.77
C SER A 183 -2.68 16.14 -6.37
N TRP A 184 -3.46 15.32 -5.69
CA TRP A 184 -3.93 15.54 -4.32
C TRP A 184 -3.08 14.77 -3.29
N THR A 185 -2.76 13.49 -3.55
CA THR A 185 -2.04 12.62 -2.61
C THR A 185 -0.55 12.89 -2.58
N LEU A 186 0.10 12.97 -3.76
CA LEU A 186 1.55 13.10 -3.85
C LEU A 186 2.10 14.32 -3.07
N PRO A 187 1.56 15.56 -3.23
CA PRO A 187 2.08 16.71 -2.47
C PRO A 187 1.85 16.59 -0.95
N ARG A 188 0.88 15.79 -0.50
CA ARG A 188 0.67 15.49 0.93
C ARG A 188 1.72 14.54 1.49
N ILE A 189 2.23 13.64 0.65
CA ILE A 189 3.27 12.68 1.04
C ILE A 189 4.65 13.34 1.00
N VAL A 190 5.01 13.96 -0.13
CA VAL A 190 6.39 14.42 -0.38
C VAL A 190 6.59 15.93 -0.21
N GLY A 191 5.52 16.68 0.03
CA GLY A 191 5.52 18.16 -0.01
C GLY A 191 5.40 18.70 -1.44
N SER A 192 4.87 19.93 -1.57
CA SER A 192 4.55 20.54 -2.86
C SER A 192 5.76 20.71 -3.78
N GLY A 193 6.96 21.01 -3.22
CA GLY A 193 8.18 21.20 -3.99
C GLY A 193 8.63 19.90 -4.69
N HIS A 194 8.73 18.80 -3.94
CA HIS A 194 9.07 17.51 -4.53
C HIS A 194 7.98 17.00 -5.48
N ALA A 195 6.70 17.20 -5.14
CA ALA A 195 5.62 16.78 -6.02
C ALA A 195 5.69 17.48 -7.38
N MET A 196 5.98 18.80 -7.40
CA MET A 196 6.14 19.57 -8.63
C MET A 196 7.33 19.07 -9.44
N ASP A 197 8.48 18.83 -8.80
CA ASP A 197 9.69 18.31 -9.45
C ASP A 197 9.44 16.92 -10.06
N ILE A 198 8.86 16.00 -9.29
CA ILE A 198 8.54 14.63 -9.74
C ILE A 198 7.58 14.66 -10.93
N LEU A 199 6.50 15.47 -10.84
CA LEU A 199 5.46 15.50 -11.88
C LEU A 199 5.94 16.18 -13.16
N LEU A 200 6.63 17.32 -13.08
CA LEU A 200 7.06 18.07 -14.29
C LEU A 200 8.23 17.40 -15.00
N ASN A 201 9.16 16.79 -14.27
CA ASN A 201 10.29 16.07 -14.84
C ASN A 201 9.97 14.62 -15.20
N ASP A 202 8.74 14.15 -14.91
CA ASP A 202 8.35 12.75 -15.12
C ASP A 202 9.36 11.77 -14.49
N SER A 203 9.76 12.07 -13.25
CA SER A 203 10.88 11.43 -12.58
C SER A 203 10.62 9.96 -12.31
N ILE A 204 11.64 9.12 -12.58
CA ILE A 204 11.62 7.72 -12.18
C ILE A 204 12.24 7.62 -10.79
N LEU A 205 11.44 7.20 -9.81
CA LEU A 205 11.87 6.94 -8.45
C LEU A 205 12.16 5.45 -8.30
N ASN A 206 13.35 5.08 -7.82
CA ASN A 206 13.63 3.72 -7.39
C ASN A 206 13.04 3.44 -6.00
N GLY A 207 13.10 2.19 -5.54
CA GLY A 207 12.54 1.80 -4.25
C GLY A 207 13.09 2.59 -3.06
N GLU A 208 14.41 2.85 -3.04
CA GLU A 208 15.07 3.60 -1.96
C GLU A 208 14.62 5.07 -1.92
N ASP A 209 14.55 5.72 -3.10
CA ASP A 209 14.03 7.08 -3.21
C ASP A 209 12.56 7.15 -2.78
N ALA A 210 11.76 6.18 -3.16
CA ALA A 210 10.35 6.12 -2.80
C ALA A 210 10.14 5.95 -1.28
N VAL A 211 10.98 5.14 -0.60
CA VAL A 211 10.96 5.05 0.88
C VAL A 211 11.43 6.36 1.52
N ARG A 212 12.53 6.95 1.02
CA ARG A 212 13.05 8.21 1.55
C ARG A 212 12.03 9.36 1.45
N LEU A 213 11.20 9.34 0.41
CA LEU A 213 10.13 10.32 0.19
C LEU A 213 8.82 9.96 0.90
N GLY A 214 8.70 8.79 1.51
CA GLY A 214 7.51 8.35 2.23
C GLY A 214 6.41 7.78 1.31
N ILE A 215 6.67 7.55 0.03
CA ILE A 215 5.70 6.96 -0.91
C ILE A 215 5.59 5.44 -0.68
N LEU A 216 6.73 4.77 -0.45
CA LEU A 216 6.77 3.40 0.05
C LEU A 216 7.07 3.40 1.56
N SER A 217 6.43 2.52 2.29
CA SER A 217 6.62 2.40 3.74
C SER A 217 7.92 1.70 4.09
N ARG A 218 8.33 0.71 3.29
CA ARG A 218 9.58 -0.06 3.45
C ARG A 218 9.93 -0.86 2.21
N LEU A 219 11.17 -1.37 2.17
CA LEU A 219 11.64 -2.35 1.20
C LEU A 219 11.84 -3.71 1.86
N VAL A 220 11.59 -4.75 1.07
CA VAL A 220 12.00 -6.14 1.33
C VAL A 220 12.73 -6.66 0.09
N GLY A 221 13.31 -7.87 0.12
CA GLY A 221 13.88 -8.45 -1.11
C GLY A 221 12.79 -8.60 -2.19
N ASP A 222 13.15 -8.41 -3.46
CA ASP A 222 12.18 -8.38 -4.57
C ASP A 222 11.26 -9.59 -4.59
N ASP A 223 11.80 -10.79 -4.33
CA ASP A 223 11.05 -12.05 -4.29
C ASP A 223 10.06 -12.15 -3.11
N PHE A 224 10.11 -11.24 -2.16
CA PHE A 224 9.29 -11.25 -0.95
C PHE A 224 8.25 -10.14 -0.90
N VAL A 225 8.16 -9.27 -1.91
CA VAL A 225 7.25 -8.11 -1.90
C VAL A 225 5.81 -8.55 -1.72
N ASP A 226 5.32 -9.45 -2.57
CA ASP A 226 3.93 -9.90 -2.54
C ASP A 226 3.62 -10.73 -1.29
N SER A 227 4.51 -11.64 -0.91
CA SER A 227 4.32 -12.46 0.29
C SER A 227 4.33 -11.64 1.58
N GLU A 228 5.13 -10.59 1.67
CA GLU A 228 5.17 -9.71 2.83
C GLU A 228 3.93 -8.79 2.88
N ALA A 229 3.45 -8.30 1.73
CA ALA A 229 2.21 -7.54 1.65
C ALA A 229 1.01 -8.40 2.07
N GLU A 230 0.93 -9.63 1.58
CA GLU A 230 -0.08 -10.62 1.96
C GLU A 230 -0.03 -10.92 3.46
N ARG A 231 1.16 -11.23 3.99
CA ARG A 231 1.36 -11.49 5.42
C ARG A 231 0.92 -10.32 6.29
N LEU A 232 1.25 -9.08 5.87
CA LEU A 232 0.84 -7.88 6.58
C LEU A 232 -0.68 -7.68 6.53
N ALA A 233 -1.30 -7.81 5.35
CA ALA A 233 -2.73 -7.68 5.18
C ALA A 233 -3.50 -8.67 6.08
N ARG A 234 -3.09 -9.94 6.11
CA ARG A 234 -3.65 -10.97 7.01
C ARG A 234 -3.46 -10.62 8.48
N THR A 235 -2.27 -10.12 8.86
CA THR A 235 -2.01 -9.68 10.24
C THR A 235 -2.93 -8.54 10.66
N LEU A 236 -3.16 -7.56 9.77
CA LEU A 236 -4.05 -6.44 10.01
C LEU A 236 -5.52 -6.88 10.03
N ALA A 237 -5.90 -7.85 9.19
CA ALA A 237 -7.27 -8.34 9.09
C ALA A 237 -7.79 -8.96 10.39
N VAL A 238 -6.90 -9.58 11.18
CA VAL A 238 -7.23 -10.17 12.50
C VAL A 238 -6.88 -9.25 13.67
N GLY A 239 -6.50 -8.01 13.39
CA GLY A 239 -6.15 -7.02 14.42
C GLY A 239 -7.35 -6.26 14.95
N PRO A 240 -7.13 -5.27 15.85
CA PRO A 240 -8.18 -4.43 16.44
C PRO A 240 -8.77 -3.46 15.41
N THR A 241 -9.63 -3.94 14.53
CA THR A 241 -10.18 -3.20 13.38
C THR A 241 -10.75 -1.85 13.78
N SER A 242 -11.49 -1.77 14.90
CA SER A 242 -12.06 -0.50 15.40
C SER A 242 -10.98 0.53 15.77
N ALA A 243 -9.84 0.09 16.30
CA ALA A 243 -8.70 0.97 16.60
C ALA A 243 -8.06 1.47 15.31
N TYR A 244 -7.86 0.59 14.30
CA TYR A 244 -7.33 1.00 13.00
C TYR A 244 -8.23 2.02 12.30
N GLN A 245 -9.55 1.83 12.34
CA GLN A 245 -10.53 2.79 11.83
C GLN A 245 -10.41 4.15 12.54
N GLY A 246 -10.28 4.13 13.87
CA GLY A 246 -10.05 5.32 14.67
C GLY A 246 -8.79 6.07 14.26
N ILE A 247 -7.67 5.35 14.09
CA ILE A 247 -6.37 5.91 13.65
C ILE A 247 -6.52 6.57 12.27
N LYS A 248 -7.09 5.87 11.28
CA LYS A 248 -7.29 6.42 9.92
C LYS A 248 -8.15 7.68 9.95
N LYS A 249 -9.25 7.66 10.72
CA LYS A 249 -10.15 8.81 10.86
C LYS A 249 -9.45 10.02 11.48
N LEU A 250 -8.66 9.83 12.53
CA LEU A 250 -7.91 10.89 13.19
C LEU A 250 -6.86 11.49 12.26
N LEU A 251 -6.10 10.65 11.55
CA LEU A 251 -5.09 11.13 10.59
C LEU A 251 -5.73 11.90 9.44
N ALA A 252 -6.84 11.41 8.87
CA ALA A 252 -7.55 12.12 7.81
C ALA A 252 -8.12 13.48 8.26
N ALA A 253 -8.59 13.59 9.51
CA ALA A 253 -9.11 14.84 10.06
C ALA A 253 -8.01 15.87 10.31
N SER A 254 -6.78 15.43 10.61
CA SER A 254 -5.65 16.31 10.97
C SER A 254 -5.24 17.28 9.87
N ASP A 255 -5.55 16.99 8.59
CA ASP A 255 -5.23 17.85 7.45
C ASP A 255 -5.90 19.23 7.50
N THR A 256 -7.04 19.34 8.19
CA THR A 256 -7.85 20.57 8.25
C THR A 256 -8.20 21.01 9.65
N ALA A 257 -8.00 20.16 10.66
CA ALA A 257 -8.31 20.46 12.06
C ALA A 257 -7.24 21.40 12.69
N THR A 258 -7.67 22.24 13.64
CA THR A 258 -6.75 22.88 14.56
C THR A 258 -6.25 21.86 15.60
N LEU A 259 -5.11 22.14 16.26
CA LEU A 259 -4.61 21.27 17.33
C LEU A 259 -5.66 21.04 18.44
N ALA A 260 -6.44 22.08 18.80
CA ALA A 260 -7.48 21.96 19.82
C ALA A 260 -8.58 20.98 19.39
N GLU A 261 -9.11 21.13 18.19
CA GLU A 261 -10.12 20.22 17.62
C GLU A 261 -9.59 18.80 17.49
N GLN A 262 -8.30 18.65 17.08
CA GLN A 262 -7.66 17.35 16.98
C GLN A 262 -7.56 16.67 18.36
N LEU A 263 -7.13 17.38 19.40
CA LEU A 263 -7.04 16.84 20.76
C LEU A 263 -8.41 16.43 21.32
N ASP A 264 -9.46 17.21 21.03
CA ASP A 264 -10.83 16.84 21.41
C ASP A 264 -11.29 15.56 20.69
N ALA A 265 -10.97 15.43 19.38
CA ALA A 265 -11.27 14.23 18.60
C ALA A 265 -10.50 13.00 19.10
N GLU A 266 -9.22 13.15 19.45
CA GLU A 266 -8.38 12.09 20.03
C GLU A 266 -8.94 11.63 21.39
N ALA A 267 -9.30 12.57 22.27
CA ALA A 267 -9.90 12.24 23.56
C ALA A 267 -11.22 11.47 23.43
N ALA A 268 -12.09 11.88 22.50
CA ALA A 268 -13.32 11.18 22.19
C ALA A 268 -13.04 9.76 21.61
N SER A 269 -12.09 9.66 20.68
CA SER A 269 -11.72 8.40 20.02
C SER A 269 -11.14 7.39 21.01
N ILE A 270 -10.18 7.78 21.85
CA ILE A 270 -9.55 6.87 22.83
C ILE A 270 -10.53 6.45 23.91
N SER A 271 -11.42 7.34 24.34
CA SER A 271 -12.46 7.01 25.33
C SER A 271 -13.46 5.98 24.78
N ALA A 272 -13.87 6.13 23.53
CA ALA A 272 -14.73 5.16 22.85
C ALA A 272 -14.01 3.82 22.63
N ALA A 273 -12.74 3.85 22.24
CA ALA A 273 -11.92 2.64 22.08
C ALA A 273 -11.77 1.87 23.39
N ALA A 274 -11.58 2.53 24.53
CA ALA A 274 -11.38 1.89 25.83
C ALA A 274 -12.56 1.03 26.29
N VAL A 275 -13.79 1.32 25.84
CA VAL A 275 -14.99 0.55 26.17
C VAL A 275 -15.47 -0.36 25.05
N SER A 276 -14.76 -0.37 23.90
CA SER A 276 -15.05 -1.29 22.79
C SER A 276 -14.62 -2.72 23.14
N PRO A 277 -15.21 -3.76 22.52
CA PRO A 277 -14.77 -5.14 22.73
C PRO A 277 -13.25 -5.32 22.51
N ALA A 278 -12.70 -4.74 21.44
CA ALA A 278 -11.28 -4.80 21.17
C ALA A 278 -10.43 -4.05 22.20
N GLY A 279 -10.89 -2.90 22.71
CA GLY A 279 -10.18 -2.16 23.74
C GLY A 279 -10.15 -2.89 25.08
N VAL A 280 -11.26 -3.49 25.49
CA VAL A 280 -11.35 -4.32 26.69
C VAL A 280 -10.43 -5.53 26.57
N GLU A 281 -10.53 -6.30 25.47
CA GLU A 281 -9.67 -7.46 25.22
C GLU A 281 -8.19 -7.08 25.22
N GLY A 282 -7.84 -5.98 24.55
CA GLY A 282 -6.44 -5.53 24.48
C GLY A 282 -5.86 -5.18 25.85
N VAL A 283 -6.62 -4.49 26.70
CA VAL A 283 -6.21 -4.14 28.08
C VAL A 283 -6.10 -5.38 28.96
N ASP A 284 -7.11 -6.25 28.94
CA ASP A 284 -7.14 -7.47 29.75
C ASP A 284 -5.99 -8.41 29.37
N ALA A 285 -5.79 -8.65 28.07
CA ALA A 285 -4.68 -9.46 27.55
C ALA A 285 -3.31 -8.91 27.99
N PHE A 286 -3.14 -7.58 27.95
CA PHE A 286 -1.90 -6.94 28.39
C PHE A 286 -1.63 -7.16 29.90
N VAL A 287 -2.65 -7.00 30.74
CA VAL A 287 -2.57 -7.22 32.21
C VAL A 287 -2.27 -8.68 32.51
N GLU A 288 -2.92 -9.60 31.79
CA GLU A 288 -2.78 -11.06 31.94
C GLU A 288 -1.50 -11.62 31.26
N LYS A 289 -0.75 -10.79 30.53
CA LYS A 289 0.47 -11.16 29.77
C LYS A 289 0.23 -12.27 28.75
N ARG A 290 -0.92 -12.27 28.10
CA ARG A 290 -1.29 -13.13 26.98
C ARG A 290 -1.37 -12.35 25.68
N ARG A 291 -1.43 -13.05 24.56
CA ARG A 291 -1.75 -12.40 23.28
C ARG A 291 -3.25 -12.05 23.26
N PRO A 292 -3.61 -10.84 22.75
CA PRO A 292 -5.02 -10.50 22.56
C PRO A 292 -5.63 -11.31 21.40
N ASP A 293 -6.91 -11.57 21.51
CA ASP A 293 -7.75 -12.15 20.46
C ASP A 293 -8.81 -11.14 20.06
N PHE A 294 -8.68 -10.56 18.87
CA PHE A 294 -9.60 -9.55 18.36
C PHE A 294 -10.63 -10.13 17.36
N SER A 295 -10.72 -11.47 17.23
CA SER A 295 -11.66 -12.17 16.35
C SER A 295 -13.13 -12.00 16.76
#